data_07a516d1dd9acb8603a5144820201b62
#
_entry.id   07a516d1dd9acb8603a5144820201b62
#
_cell.length_a   1.000
_cell.length_b   1.000
_cell.length_c   1.000
_cell.angle_alpha   90.00
_cell.angle_beta   90.00
_cell.angle_gamma   90.00
#
_symmetry.space_group_name_H-M   'P 1'
#
loop_
_entity.id
_entity.type
_entity.pdbx_description
1 polymer ?
#
loop_
_entity_poly.entity_id
_entity_poly.type
_entity_poly.pdbx_seq_one_letter_code
_entity_poly.pdbx_strand_id
1 'polypeptide(L)'
;MGHLEREFARESLDQFFAVTAPGVAPYTAQELRQLGLLPPSAKRRGSELGSRQRSGERDMQGGVTFAGDRAALYRANLHLRTANRILLRLGDFEAVGFAELRKRAARLPWERCLIPGQPLALRVTCHKSRLYHSDAVAERVAGAIADRLGSPSSVCKFDEEEAGIPPQLIVVRLLHDHCTISIDSSGELLHRRGYRLATAKAPLRETLAAAMLLAAGWSAGRAEGSSEETADGQAALLDPFCGSGTIAIEAAQMALGMAPGLAIGQARHFAFMAWPDFDTVLWGQMLEQAQGEHARQLARQANRLHIEASDRDAGAIEMARANATRGGVAAHIMFSRKPVSGIVPCCDSGWIVTNPPYGLRVSADHDVRNLYAQFGHVLRA
;
A
#
# COMPACT_ATOMS: atom_id res chain seq x y z
N MET A 1 -25.65 -30.52 28.47
CA MET A 1 -24.25 -30.32 28.03
C MET A 1 -24.29 -29.75 26.60
N GLY A 2 -24.44 -28.47 26.41
CA GLY A 2 -24.61 -27.92 25.05
C GLY A 2 -24.64 -26.39 24.94
N HIS A 3 -24.58 -25.69 26.07
CA HIS A 3 -24.63 -24.22 26.06
C HIS A 3 -23.34 -23.53 26.54
N LEU A 4 -22.43 -24.23 27.20
CA LEU A 4 -21.17 -23.70 27.74
C LEU A 4 -20.00 -23.79 26.74
N GLU A 5 -20.09 -24.58 25.65
CA GLU A 5 -19.02 -24.70 24.64
C GLU A 5 -19.07 -23.66 23.53
N ARG A 6 -20.13 -22.83 23.43
CA ARG A 6 -20.25 -21.77 22.41
C ARG A 6 -19.79 -20.38 22.88
N GLU A 7 -19.36 -20.23 24.12
CA GLU A 7 -18.95 -18.94 24.69
C GLU A 7 -17.43 -18.72 24.71
N PHE A 8 -16.61 -19.75 24.39
CA PHE A 8 -15.15 -19.70 24.46
C PHE A 8 -14.42 -19.38 23.15
N ALA A 9 -15.12 -19.09 22.04
CA ALA A 9 -14.49 -18.78 20.75
C ALA A 9 -14.95 -17.43 20.17
N ARG A 10 -15.04 -16.37 20.96
CA ARG A 10 -14.84 -15.03 20.43
C ARG A 10 -13.33 -14.76 20.49
N GLU A 11 -12.57 -15.29 19.54
CA GLU A 11 -11.26 -14.75 19.24
C GLU A 11 -11.44 -13.25 19.05
N SER A 12 -10.89 -12.47 19.97
CA SER A 12 -10.91 -11.02 19.85
C SER A 12 -10.15 -10.68 18.59
N LEU A 13 -10.85 -10.16 17.57
CA LEU A 13 -10.24 -9.77 16.31
C LEU A 13 -9.11 -8.79 16.58
N ASP A 14 -7.97 -9.04 15.96
CA ASP A 14 -6.84 -8.11 16.00
C ASP A 14 -7.18 -6.82 15.26
N GLN A 15 -6.62 -5.71 15.72
CA GLN A 15 -6.72 -4.42 15.04
C GLN A 15 -5.50 -4.16 14.18
N PHE A 16 -5.75 -3.80 12.94
CA PHE A 16 -4.71 -3.46 11.98
C PHE A 16 -4.86 -2.02 11.51
N PHE A 17 -3.73 -1.44 11.08
CA PHE A 17 -3.69 -0.10 10.51
C PHE A 17 -2.90 -0.12 9.20
N ALA A 18 -3.59 0.11 8.09
CA ALA A 18 -2.98 0.27 6.77
C ALA A 18 -2.48 1.72 6.62
N VAL A 19 -1.18 1.92 6.70
CA VAL A 19 -0.54 3.24 6.57
C VAL A 19 -0.55 3.68 5.11
N THR A 20 -0.98 4.91 4.85
CA THR A 20 -1.08 5.45 3.49
C THR A 20 -0.39 6.80 3.35
N ALA A 21 -0.13 7.21 2.12
CA ALA A 21 0.21 8.60 1.84
C ALA A 21 -1.00 9.52 2.09
N PRO A 22 -0.79 10.82 2.38
CA PRO A 22 -1.87 11.79 2.52
C PRO A 22 -2.81 11.78 1.31
N GLY A 23 -4.12 11.77 1.56
CA GLY A 23 -5.16 11.73 0.53
C GLY A 23 -5.46 10.34 -0.07
N VAL A 24 -4.66 9.31 0.21
CA VAL A 24 -4.80 7.97 -0.38
C VAL A 24 -5.74 7.05 0.41
N ALA A 25 -6.01 7.35 1.68
CA ALA A 25 -6.83 6.51 2.57
C ALA A 25 -8.21 6.10 1.99
N PRO A 26 -8.96 6.93 1.24
CA PRO A 26 -10.24 6.52 0.64
C PRO A 26 -10.09 5.33 -0.33
N TYR A 27 -9.02 5.30 -1.12
CA TYR A 27 -8.74 4.23 -2.08
C TYR A 27 -8.29 2.95 -1.38
N THR A 28 -7.49 3.05 -0.32
CA THR A 28 -7.16 1.91 0.54
C THR A 28 -8.40 1.33 1.23
N ALA A 29 -9.32 2.17 1.67
CA ALA A 29 -10.59 1.71 2.22
C ALA A 29 -11.48 1.03 1.17
N GLN A 30 -11.42 1.46 -0.09
CA GLN A 30 -12.08 0.78 -1.21
C GLN A 30 -11.48 -0.61 -1.43
N GLU A 31 -10.14 -0.73 -1.50
CA GLU A 31 -9.46 -2.02 -1.63
C GLU A 31 -9.78 -2.96 -0.47
N LEU A 32 -9.75 -2.48 0.78
CA LEU A 32 -10.11 -3.27 1.96
C LEU A 32 -11.55 -3.80 1.90
N ARG A 33 -12.51 -3.01 1.36
CA ARG A 33 -13.89 -3.49 1.14
C ARG A 33 -13.97 -4.55 0.05
N GLN A 34 -13.25 -4.38 -1.04
CA GLN A 34 -13.17 -5.37 -2.13
C GLN A 34 -12.56 -6.70 -1.64
N LEU A 35 -11.63 -6.63 -0.70
CA LEU A 35 -11.03 -7.80 -0.05
C LEU A 35 -11.90 -8.40 1.07
N GLY A 36 -13.06 -7.80 1.39
CA GLY A 36 -13.93 -8.24 2.49
C GLY A 36 -13.38 -7.93 3.88
N LEU A 37 -12.40 -7.04 3.99
CA LEU A 37 -11.76 -6.65 5.26
C LEU A 37 -12.38 -5.41 5.91
N LEU A 38 -13.28 -4.74 5.20
CA LEU A 38 -14.14 -3.68 5.73
C LEU A 38 -15.58 -3.89 5.27
N PRO A 39 -16.57 -3.45 6.06
CA PRO A 39 -17.97 -3.53 5.65
C PRO A 39 -18.22 -2.67 4.40
N PRO A 40 -19.24 -3.01 3.59
CA PRO A 40 -19.67 -2.19 2.47
C PRO A 40 -19.95 -0.75 2.93
N SER A 41 -19.65 0.24 2.07
CA SER A 41 -20.01 1.63 2.39
C SER A 41 -21.54 1.73 2.44
N ALA A 42 -22.11 2.22 3.56
CA ALA A 42 -23.52 2.51 3.63
C ALA A 42 -23.87 3.54 2.53
N LYS A 43 -24.78 3.21 1.61
CA LYS A 43 -25.35 4.18 0.66
C LYS A 43 -25.90 5.34 1.49
N ARG A 44 -25.39 6.54 1.33
CA ARG A 44 -25.91 7.75 1.97
C ARG A 44 -27.38 7.93 1.58
N ARG A 45 -28.32 7.47 2.40
CA ARG A 45 -29.66 8.01 2.43
C ARG A 45 -29.58 9.31 3.24
N GLY A 46 -30.15 10.36 2.65
CA GLY A 46 -30.00 11.73 3.12
C GLY A 46 -30.22 11.97 4.62
N SER A 47 -29.55 13.00 5.09
CA SER A 47 -29.79 13.76 6.33
C SER A 47 -29.85 12.98 7.65
N GLU A 48 -28.67 12.76 8.25
CA GLU A 48 -28.49 12.87 9.69
C GLU A 48 -27.02 13.26 9.96
N LEU A 49 -26.74 14.56 9.96
CA LEU A 49 -25.49 15.13 10.47
C LEU A 49 -25.59 15.15 12.01
N GLY A 50 -24.94 14.23 12.68
CA GLY A 50 -24.86 14.24 14.14
C GLY A 50 -23.72 13.36 14.67
N SER A 51 -22.70 13.99 15.23
CA SER A 51 -21.72 13.50 16.23
C SER A 51 -20.87 12.22 16.01
N ARG A 52 -21.27 11.26 15.20
CA ARG A 52 -20.47 10.06 14.87
C ARG A 52 -19.44 10.25 13.75
N GLN A 53 -19.48 11.35 13.03
CA GLN A 53 -18.61 11.67 11.90
C GLN A 53 -17.19 12.06 12.34
N ARG A 54 -17.01 12.57 13.57
CA ARG A 54 -15.71 13.06 14.06
C ARG A 54 -14.73 11.95 14.47
N SER A 55 -15.18 10.74 14.78
CA SER A 55 -14.31 9.60 15.08
C SER A 55 -13.75 8.96 13.79
N GLY A 56 -14.57 8.79 12.76
CA GLY A 56 -14.15 8.22 11.48
C GLY A 56 -13.19 9.11 10.68
N GLU A 57 -13.32 10.44 10.76
CA GLU A 57 -12.41 11.38 10.10
C GLU A 57 -11.02 11.46 10.78
N ARG A 58 -10.96 11.28 12.10
CA ARG A 58 -9.67 11.23 12.82
C ARG A 58 -8.90 9.94 12.53
N ASP A 59 -9.58 8.84 12.29
CA ASP A 59 -8.96 7.55 11.94
C ASP A 59 -8.38 7.54 10.52
N MET A 60 -8.82 8.45 9.64
CA MET A 60 -8.31 8.57 8.26
C MET A 60 -7.03 9.40 8.13
N GLN A 61 -6.52 10.01 9.21
CA GLN A 61 -5.23 10.71 9.16
C GLN A 61 -4.06 9.72 9.07
N GLY A 62 -3.56 9.54 7.83
CA GLY A 62 -2.38 8.72 7.52
C GLY A 62 -2.66 7.24 7.29
N GLY A 63 -3.93 6.78 7.25
CA GLY A 63 -4.25 5.39 6.96
C GLY A 63 -5.67 4.96 7.29
N VAL A 64 -5.91 3.66 7.28
CA VAL A 64 -7.21 3.03 7.49
C VAL A 64 -7.10 1.93 8.55
N THR A 65 -7.94 2.00 9.59
CA THR A 65 -8.06 0.93 10.59
C THR A 65 -9.03 -0.14 10.10
N PHE A 66 -8.68 -1.40 10.29
CA PHE A 66 -9.56 -2.55 10.05
C PHE A 66 -9.29 -3.63 11.10
N ALA A 67 -10.22 -4.56 11.24
CA ALA A 67 -10.11 -5.66 12.19
C ALA A 67 -10.18 -7.00 11.44
N GLY A 68 -9.54 -8.01 11.99
CA GLY A 68 -9.57 -9.35 11.40
C GLY A 68 -8.68 -10.33 12.14
N ASP A 69 -8.58 -11.50 11.57
CA ASP A 69 -7.71 -12.59 11.99
C ASP A 69 -6.35 -12.54 11.27
N ARG A 70 -5.57 -13.58 11.43
CA ARG A 70 -4.28 -13.77 10.75
C ARG A 70 -4.44 -13.79 9.21
N ALA A 71 -5.50 -14.39 8.70
CA ALA A 71 -5.78 -14.39 7.27
C ALA A 71 -6.03 -12.97 6.73
N ALA A 72 -6.68 -12.11 7.51
CA ALA A 72 -6.90 -10.72 7.16
C ALA A 72 -5.55 -9.95 7.06
N LEU A 73 -4.62 -10.19 8.01
CA LEU A 73 -3.28 -9.61 7.98
C LEU A 73 -2.51 -10.00 6.71
N TYR A 74 -2.49 -11.30 6.41
CA TYR A 74 -1.79 -11.85 5.23
C TYR A 74 -2.41 -11.32 3.93
N ARG A 75 -3.74 -11.32 3.84
CA ARG A 75 -4.47 -10.80 2.68
C ARG A 75 -4.19 -9.32 2.45
N ALA A 76 -4.17 -8.51 3.50
CA ALA A 76 -3.87 -7.09 3.41
C ALA A 76 -2.44 -6.84 2.88
N ASN A 77 -1.43 -7.55 3.41
CA ASN A 77 -0.05 -7.43 2.93
C ASN A 77 0.12 -7.90 1.49
N LEU A 78 -0.57 -8.96 1.09
CA LEU A 78 -0.47 -9.55 -0.24
C LEU A 78 -1.16 -8.69 -1.31
N HIS A 79 -2.32 -8.11 -1.01
CA HIS A 79 -3.23 -7.56 -2.03
C HIS A 79 -3.36 -6.03 -2.04
N LEU A 80 -3.06 -5.31 -0.92
CA LEU A 80 -3.20 -3.86 -0.91
C LEU A 80 -2.15 -3.17 -1.79
N ARG A 81 -2.63 -2.39 -2.76
CA ARG A 81 -1.79 -1.64 -3.69
C ARG A 81 -1.45 -0.24 -3.19
N THR A 82 -2.35 0.37 -2.43
CA THR A 82 -2.27 1.78 -2.03
C THR A 82 -1.69 1.98 -0.62
N ALA A 83 -1.57 0.91 0.18
CA ALA A 83 -0.93 0.96 1.49
C ALA A 83 0.60 0.94 1.39
N ASN A 84 1.27 1.68 2.27
CA ASN A 84 2.73 1.67 2.40
C ASN A 84 3.22 0.61 3.39
N ARG A 85 2.44 0.33 4.43
CA ARG A 85 2.70 -0.66 5.49
C ARG A 85 1.39 -1.12 6.12
N ILE A 86 1.39 -2.32 6.66
CA ILE A 86 0.33 -2.84 7.53
C ILE A 86 0.90 -3.02 8.93
N LEU A 87 0.28 -2.35 9.90
CA LEU A 87 0.67 -2.43 11.29
C LEU A 87 -0.36 -3.26 12.08
N LEU A 88 0.11 -4.18 12.92
CA LEU A 88 -0.70 -4.82 13.96
C LEU A 88 -0.66 -3.94 15.21
N ARG A 89 -1.81 -3.51 15.72
CA ARG A 89 -1.91 -2.76 16.98
C ARG A 89 -1.85 -3.73 18.14
N LEU A 90 -0.75 -3.68 18.90
CA LEU A 90 -0.56 -4.53 20.09
C LEU A 90 -1.27 -3.97 21.30
N GLY A 91 -1.36 -2.65 21.43
CA GLY A 91 -2.03 -2.01 22.54
C GLY A 91 -2.20 -0.52 22.41
N ASP A 92 -3.11 -0.02 23.23
CA ASP A 92 -3.62 1.32 23.23
C ASP A 92 -3.98 1.68 24.69
N PHE A 93 -3.34 2.69 25.26
CA PHE A 93 -3.49 3.05 26.67
C PHE A 93 -3.01 4.49 26.95
N GLU A 94 -3.49 5.08 28.03
CA GLU A 94 -2.96 6.36 28.54
C GLU A 94 -1.62 6.16 29.24
N ALA A 95 -0.68 7.10 29.02
CA ALA A 95 0.60 7.12 29.69
C ALA A 95 1.09 8.56 29.89
N VAL A 96 1.06 9.03 31.12
CA VAL A 96 1.49 10.38 31.52
C VAL A 96 2.90 10.40 32.12
N GLY A 97 3.50 9.24 32.40
CA GLY A 97 4.83 9.07 32.99
C GLY A 97 5.56 7.86 32.44
N PHE A 98 6.90 7.90 32.47
CA PHE A 98 7.76 6.83 31.95
C PHE A 98 7.60 5.48 32.67
N ALA A 99 7.37 5.49 33.99
CA ALA A 99 7.15 4.27 34.78
C ALA A 99 5.84 3.60 34.37
N GLU A 100 4.78 4.38 34.17
CA GLU A 100 3.48 3.89 33.71
C GLU A 100 3.57 3.32 32.29
N LEU A 101 4.22 4.06 31.37
CA LEU A 101 4.47 3.62 30.01
C LEU A 101 5.15 2.24 29.98
N ARG A 102 6.27 2.08 30.71
CA ARG A 102 7.01 0.80 30.78
C ARG A 102 6.14 -0.32 31.36
N LYS A 103 5.44 -0.07 32.47
CA LYS A 103 4.57 -1.06 33.12
C LYS A 103 3.42 -1.53 32.21
N ARG A 104 2.79 -0.59 31.45
CA ARG A 104 1.70 -0.94 30.54
C ARG A 104 2.22 -1.62 29.28
N ALA A 105 3.32 -1.14 28.69
CA ALA A 105 3.95 -1.75 27.54
C ALA A 105 4.45 -3.17 27.83
N ALA A 106 4.96 -3.47 29.03
CA ALA A 106 5.39 -4.82 29.40
C ALA A 106 4.24 -5.85 29.50
N ARG A 107 2.98 -5.39 29.55
CA ARG A 107 1.80 -6.30 29.56
C ARG A 107 1.32 -6.70 28.18
N LEU A 108 1.85 -6.07 27.13
CA LEU A 108 1.46 -6.39 25.75
C LEU A 108 1.97 -7.78 25.36
N PRO A 109 1.27 -8.47 24.44
CA PRO A 109 1.59 -9.85 24.05
C PRO A 109 2.73 -9.88 23.01
N TRP A 110 3.92 -9.43 23.41
CA TRP A 110 5.11 -9.35 22.55
C TRP A 110 5.54 -10.69 21.97
N GLU A 111 5.34 -11.77 22.73
CA GLU A 111 5.65 -13.16 22.37
C GLU A 111 4.92 -13.65 21.10
N ARG A 112 3.86 -12.99 20.68
CA ARG A 112 3.17 -13.30 19.42
C ARG A 112 3.99 -12.89 18.19
N CYS A 113 4.79 -11.85 18.32
CA CYS A 113 5.43 -11.19 17.18
C CYS A 113 6.95 -11.09 17.30
N LEU A 114 7.52 -11.34 18.48
CA LEU A 114 8.93 -11.17 18.75
C LEU A 114 9.54 -12.44 19.37
N ILE A 115 10.79 -12.69 18.98
CA ILE A 115 11.66 -13.69 19.60
C ILE A 115 12.56 -12.97 20.61
N PRO A 116 12.86 -13.56 21.81
CA PRO A 116 13.78 -12.98 22.77
C PRO A 116 15.12 -12.60 22.15
N GLY A 117 15.59 -11.37 22.39
CA GLY A 117 16.87 -10.87 21.87
C GLY A 117 16.86 -10.43 20.39
N GLN A 118 15.74 -10.52 19.68
CA GLN A 118 15.63 -10.08 18.27
C GLN A 118 15.97 -8.59 18.13
N PRO A 119 16.73 -8.18 17.08
CA PRO A 119 16.98 -6.77 16.80
C PRO A 119 15.70 -5.99 16.52
N LEU A 120 15.56 -4.83 17.15
CA LEU A 120 14.39 -3.97 17.06
C LEU A 120 14.75 -2.60 16.47
N ALA A 121 13.80 -2.00 15.80
CA ALA A 121 13.82 -0.59 15.47
C ALA A 121 12.57 0.09 16.04
N LEU A 122 12.72 1.25 16.67
CA LEU A 122 11.61 1.98 17.25
C LEU A 122 11.42 3.30 16.53
N ARG A 123 10.21 3.52 16.00
CA ARG A 123 9.79 4.82 15.46
C ARG A 123 8.79 5.44 16.43
N VAL A 124 9.21 6.47 17.13
CA VAL A 124 8.40 7.15 18.14
C VAL A 124 7.99 8.52 17.65
N THR A 125 6.70 8.83 17.79
CA THR A 125 6.15 10.16 17.54
C THR A 125 5.38 10.62 18.77
N CYS A 126 5.72 11.81 19.28
CA CYS A 126 5.04 12.43 20.42
C CYS A 126 4.42 13.75 19.96
N HIS A 127 3.11 13.90 20.17
CA HIS A 127 2.40 15.14 19.85
C HIS A 127 1.44 15.51 20.99
N LYS A 128 1.57 16.75 21.50
CA LYS A 128 0.74 17.27 22.60
C LYS A 128 0.62 16.31 23.79
N SER A 129 1.72 15.69 24.18
CA SER A 129 1.81 14.72 25.29
C SER A 129 2.87 15.14 26.31
N ARG A 130 2.69 14.75 27.56
CA ARG A 130 3.66 14.98 28.64
C ARG A 130 4.98 14.26 28.39
N LEU A 131 4.90 13.06 27.80
CA LEU A 131 6.05 12.31 27.32
C LEU A 131 6.38 12.78 25.90
N TYR A 132 7.31 13.73 25.76
CA TYR A 132 7.66 14.38 24.48
C TYR A 132 9.06 14.02 23.95
N HIS A 133 9.90 13.39 24.78
CA HIS A 133 11.23 12.93 24.38
C HIS A 133 11.14 11.55 23.70
N SER A 134 11.20 11.50 22.37
CA SER A 134 11.08 10.28 21.59
C SER A 134 12.08 9.19 21.97
N ASP A 135 13.34 9.55 22.20
CA ASP A 135 14.40 8.60 22.54
C ASP A 135 14.19 7.96 23.93
N ALA A 136 13.75 8.76 24.91
CA ALA A 136 13.42 8.26 26.23
C ALA A 136 12.20 7.31 26.19
N VAL A 137 11.20 7.64 25.36
CA VAL A 137 10.04 6.73 25.13
C VAL A 137 10.50 5.43 24.48
N ALA A 138 11.36 5.49 23.45
CA ALA A 138 11.91 4.31 22.78
C ALA A 138 12.66 3.42 23.76
N GLU A 139 13.53 3.98 24.59
CA GLU A 139 14.28 3.25 25.63
C GLU A 139 13.35 2.55 26.62
N ARG A 140 12.28 3.22 27.07
CA ARG A 140 11.31 2.63 28.01
C ARG A 140 10.49 1.50 27.38
N VAL A 141 10.12 1.63 26.11
CA VAL A 141 9.42 0.56 25.37
C VAL A 141 10.35 -0.63 25.12
N ALA A 142 11.62 -0.41 24.71
CA ALA A 142 12.61 -1.47 24.58
C ALA A 142 12.85 -2.21 25.91
N GLY A 143 12.95 -1.46 27.00
CA GLY A 143 13.04 -2.05 28.36
C GLY A 143 11.80 -2.85 28.74
N ALA A 144 10.61 -2.40 28.37
CA ALA A 144 9.35 -3.14 28.60
C ALA A 144 9.30 -4.47 27.82
N ILE A 145 9.84 -4.49 26.61
CA ILE A 145 9.96 -5.72 25.81
C ILE A 145 10.94 -6.69 26.47
N ALA A 146 12.09 -6.20 26.94
CA ALA A 146 13.07 -7.00 27.66
C ALA A 146 12.49 -7.59 28.96
N ASP A 147 11.72 -6.79 29.71
CA ASP A 147 11.02 -7.24 30.94
C ASP A 147 10.02 -8.37 30.65
N ARG A 148 9.33 -8.30 29.50
CA ARG A 148 8.32 -9.31 29.11
C ARG A 148 8.95 -10.58 28.54
N LEU A 149 9.96 -10.44 27.67
CA LEU A 149 10.56 -11.56 26.96
C LEU A 149 11.75 -12.18 27.70
N GLY A 150 12.21 -11.54 28.79
CA GLY A 150 13.32 -12.03 29.59
C GLY A 150 14.71 -11.84 28.96
N SER A 151 14.83 -11.15 27.84
CA SER A 151 16.10 -10.89 27.15
C SER A 151 16.11 -9.51 26.51
N PRO A 152 17.19 -8.73 26.66
CA PRO A 152 17.32 -7.44 26.01
C PRO A 152 17.51 -7.59 24.50
N SER A 153 16.87 -6.74 23.74
CA SER A 153 17.02 -6.63 22.29
C SER A 153 17.96 -5.47 21.93
N SER A 154 18.79 -5.65 20.91
CA SER A 154 19.54 -4.53 20.33
C SER A 154 18.58 -3.58 19.62
N VAL A 155 18.73 -2.27 19.89
CA VAL A 155 17.95 -1.24 19.20
C VAL A 155 18.80 -0.66 18.08
N CYS A 156 18.34 -0.87 16.85
CA CYS A 156 19.00 -0.40 15.64
C CYS A 156 18.34 0.87 15.10
N LYS A 157 19.08 1.70 14.39
CA LYS A 157 18.46 2.73 13.57
C LYS A 157 17.71 2.05 12.44
N PHE A 158 16.49 2.53 12.18
CA PHE A 158 15.68 2.04 11.07
C PHE A 158 16.00 2.88 9.83
N ASP A 159 16.64 2.27 8.86
CA ASP A 159 16.84 2.85 7.53
C ASP A 159 15.92 2.15 6.53
N GLU A 160 15.02 2.90 5.92
CA GLU A 160 14.09 2.38 4.90
C GLU A 160 14.80 2.10 3.57
N GLU A 161 16.01 2.63 3.38
CA GLU A 161 16.78 2.50 2.14
C GLU A 161 17.83 1.37 2.20
N GLU A 162 18.11 0.84 3.39
CA GLU A 162 19.08 -0.23 3.57
C GLU A 162 18.54 -1.56 3.01
N ALA A 163 19.36 -2.22 2.19
CA ALA A 163 19.02 -3.53 1.64
C ALA A 163 19.28 -4.64 2.66
N GLY A 164 18.35 -5.58 2.79
CA GLY A 164 18.46 -6.73 3.69
C GLY A 164 17.18 -6.97 4.49
N ILE A 165 17.25 -7.93 5.43
CA ILE A 165 16.15 -8.17 6.37
C ILE A 165 16.22 -7.08 7.45
N PRO A 166 15.26 -6.13 7.47
CA PRO A 166 15.30 -5.04 8.43
C PRO A 166 15.02 -5.56 9.84
N PRO A 167 15.51 -4.87 10.90
CA PRO A 167 15.12 -5.14 12.27
C PRO A 167 13.59 -4.99 12.40
N GLN A 168 12.97 -5.71 13.33
CA GLN A 168 11.53 -5.61 13.53
C GLN A 168 11.14 -4.18 13.94
N LEU A 169 10.37 -3.52 13.11
CA LEU A 169 9.93 -2.15 13.36
C LEU A 169 8.74 -2.12 14.32
N ILE A 170 8.88 -1.33 15.39
CA ILE A 170 7.83 -1.00 16.34
C ILE A 170 7.51 0.49 16.21
N VAL A 171 6.23 0.80 16.02
CA VAL A 171 5.73 2.16 15.90
C VAL A 171 5.01 2.54 17.18
N VAL A 172 5.51 3.57 17.87
CA VAL A 172 4.93 4.12 19.08
C VAL A 172 4.43 5.53 18.80
N ARG A 173 3.15 5.74 19.00
CA ARG A 173 2.51 7.05 18.82
C ARG A 173 1.91 7.52 20.14
N LEU A 174 2.39 8.64 20.64
CA LEU A 174 1.78 9.36 21.74
C LEU A 174 1.04 10.59 21.20
N LEU A 175 -0.24 10.67 21.48
CA LEU A 175 -1.10 11.78 21.08
C LEU A 175 -2.04 12.13 22.25
N HIS A 176 -1.89 13.34 22.80
CA HIS A 176 -2.67 13.77 23.98
C HIS A 176 -2.58 12.77 25.15
N ASP A 177 -1.38 12.35 25.51
CA ASP A 177 -1.06 11.35 26.56
C ASP A 177 -1.60 9.94 26.29
N HIS A 178 -2.21 9.72 25.10
CA HIS A 178 -2.66 8.41 24.66
C HIS A 178 -1.58 7.74 23.83
N CYS A 179 -1.15 6.56 24.25
CA CYS A 179 -0.07 5.77 23.66
C CYS A 179 -0.65 4.61 22.87
N THR A 180 -0.38 4.58 21.57
CA THR A 180 -0.67 3.44 20.69
C THR A 180 0.65 2.76 20.32
N ILE A 181 0.77 1.46 20.57
CA ILE A 181 1.93 0.65 20.20
C ILE A 181 1.51 -0.35 19.11
N SER A 182 2.22 -0.30 18.00
CA SER A 182 1.99 -1.18 16.85
C SER A 182 3.28 -1.82 16.39
N ILE A 183 3.17 -3.00 15.79
CA ILE A 183 4.28 -3.71 15.16
C ILE A 183 4.08 -3.79 13.65
N ASP A 184 5.16 -3.60 12.89
CA ASP A 184 5.12 -3.67 11.42
C ASP A 184 5.07 -5.12 10.96
N SER A 185 4.06 -5.47 10.19
CA SER A 185 3.92 -6.79 9.58
C SER A 185 4.50 -6.85 8.16
N SER A 186 4.74 -5.71 7.54
CA SER A 186 5.17 -5.64 6.13
C SER A 186 6.67 -5.79 5.94
N GLY A 187 7.48 -5.22 6.85
CA GLY A 187 8.94 -5.16 6.73
C GLY A 187 9.37 -4.09 5.72
N GLU A 188 9.75 -4.48 4.53
CA GLU A 188 10.01 -3.55 3.44
C GLU A 188 8.74 -2.81 3.01
N LEU A 189 8.88 -1.54 2.60
CA LEU A 189 7.74 -0.73 2.16
C LEU A 189 6.97 -1.38 1.01
N LEU A 190 5.65 -1.44 1.10
CA LEU A 190 4.80 -2.13 0.14
C LEU A 190 4.86 -1.54 -1.27
N HIS A 191 5.25 -0.26 -1.43
CA HIS A 191 5.44 0.32 -2.75
C HIS A 191 6.65 -0.25 -3.50
N ARG A 192 7.63 -0.85 -2.80
CA ARG A 192 8.75 -1.54 -3.44
C ARG A 192 8.31 -2.89 -3.98
N ARG A 193 7.73 -2.90 -5.19
CA ARG A 193 7.18 -4.12 -5.83
C ARG A 193 8.26 -5.07 -6.39
N GLY A 194 9.53 -4.65 -6.37
CA GLY A 194 10.66 -5.44 -6.89
C GLY A 194 10.93 -5.28 -8.39
N TYR A 195 10.01 -4.72 -9.17
CA TYR A 195 10.23 -4.56 -10.62
C TYR A 195 11.10 -3.35 -10.98
N ARG A 196 11.23 -2.35 -10.10
CA ARG A 196 12.00 -1.14 -10.34
C ARG A 196 13.38 -1.25 -9.70
N LEU A 197 14.43 -1.44 -10.51
CA LEU A 197 15.82 -1.48 -10.05
C LEU A 197 16.56 -0.16 -10.30
N ALA A 198 16.17 0.61 -11.32
CA ALA A 198 16.79 1.88 -11.65
C ALA A 198 15.90 3.04 -11.17
N THR A 199 16.49 3.93 -10.38
CA THR A 199 15.82 5.14 -9.90
C THR A 199 16.08 6.30 -10.85
N ALA A 200 15.08 6.70 -11.61
CA ALA A 200 15.05 8.06 -12.18
C ALA A 200 14.98 9.09 -11.05
N LYS A 201 15.36 10.33 -11.30
CA LYS A 201 15.24 11.41 -10.30
C LYS A 201 13.80 11.51 -9.80
N ALA A 202 13.55 11.11 -8.53
CA ALA A 202 12.26 11.14 -7.83
C ALA A 202 11.08 10.51 -8.63
N PRO A 203 11.07 9.18 -8.81
CA PRO A 203 10.01 8.48 -9.54
C PRO A 203 8.70 8.49 -8.74
N LEU A 204 7.56 8.40 -9.45
CA LEU A 204 6.26 8.19 -8.82
C LEU A 204 6.28 6.85 -8.05
N ARG A 205 5.85 6.86 -6.78
CA ARG A 205 5.73 5.63 -6.01
C ARG A 205 4.58 4.77 -6.55
N GLU A 206 4.75 3.46 -6.55
CA GLU A 206 3.79 2.48 -7.06
C GLU A 206 2.44 2.59 -6.35
N THR A 207 2.44 2.85 -5.04
CA THR A 207 1.22 3.08 -4.26
C THR A 207 0.45 4.33 -4.68
N LEU A 208 1.15 5.37 -5.14
CA LEU A 208 0.52 6.57 -5.67
C LEU A 208 -0.02 6.33 -7.09
N ALA A 209 0.73 5.62 -7.94
CA ALA A 209 0.24 5.23 -9.28
C ALA A 209 -1.03 4.38 -9.18
N ALA A 210 -1.06 3.40 -8.27
CA ALA A 210 -2.25 2.61 -8.01
C ALA A 210 -3.42 3.46 -7.50
N ALA A 211 -3.17 4.43 -6.61
CA ALA A 211 -4.21 5.36 -6.15
C ALA A 211 -4.76 6.25 -7.27
N MET A 212 -3.91 6.72 -8.19
CA MET A 212 -4.34 7.50 -9.37
C MET A 212 -5.22 6.65 -10.29
N LEU A 213 -4.86 5.40 -10.53
CA LEU A 213 -5.64 4.45 -11.33
C LEU A 213 -7.02 4.19 -10.70
N LEU A 214 -7.08 3.93 -9.39
CA LEU A 214 -8.33 3.76 -8.67
C LEU A 214 -9.18 5.05 -8.66
N ALA A 215 -8.54 6.22 -8.54
CA ALA A 215 -9.22 7.51 -8.62
C ALA A 215 -9.83 7.77 -10.00
N ALA A 216 -9.17 7.31 -11.06
CA ALA A 216 -9.66 7.39 -12.43
C ALA A 216 -10.78 6.37 -12.74
N GLY A 217 -11.06 5.44 -11.80
CA GLY A 217 -12.01 4.35 -12.04
C GLY A 217 -11.46 3.21 -12.88
N TRP A 218 -10.12 3.11 -13.02
CA TRP A 218 -9.49 1.97 -13.67
C TRP A 218 -9.75 0.70 -12.85
N SER A 219 -10.60 -0.15 -13.34
CA SER A 219 -10.88 -1.46 -12.78
C SER A 219 -10.91 -2.47 -13.91
N ALA A 220 -10.02 -3.41 -13.96
CA ALA A 220 -9.96 -4.61 -14.79
C ALA A 220 -10.95 -4.68 -15.99
N GLY A 221 -11.07 -3.61 -16.78
CA GLY A 221 -11.96 -3.55 -17.95
C GLY A 221 -13.42 -3.23 -17.68
N ARG A 222 -13.80 -2.78 -16.47
CA ARG A 222 -15.16 -2.28 -16.19
C ARG A 222 -15.09 -0.87 -15.62
N ALA A 223 -15.63 0.10 -16.35
CA ALA A 223 -16.10 1.33 -15.72
C ALA A 223 -17.31 0.97 -14.86
N GLU A 224 -17.20 1.05 -13.52
CA GLU A 224 -18.34 0.92 -12.64
C GLU A 224 -19.34 2.03 -12.98
N GLY A 225 -20.47 1.65 -13.59
CA GLY A 225 -21.58 2.56 -13.93
C GLY A 225 -21.71 2.93 -15.42
N SER A 226 -20.84 2.50 -16.31
CA SER A 226 -21.10 2.60 -17.74
C SER A 226 -21.95 1.41 -18.19
N SER A 227 -23.19 1.70 -18.58
CA SER A 227 -24.05 0.78 -19.32
C SER A 227 -23.59 0.58 -20.77
N GLU A 228 -22.49 1.23 -21.15
CA GLU A 228 -21.86 1.12 -22.44
C GLU A 228 -20.67 0.18 -22.33
N GLU A 229 -20.87 -1.09 -22.67
CA GLU A 229 -19.80 -1.89 -23.26
C GLU A 229 -19.32 -1.07 -24.47
N THR A 230 -18.06 -0.58 -24.46
CA THR A 230 -17.42 -0.16 -25.70
C THR A 230 -17.63 -1.31 -26.69
N ALA A 231 -18.09 -1.03 -27.89
CA ALA A 231 -18.55 -2.03 -28.88
C ALA A 231 -17.58 -3.22 -29.07
N ASP A 232 -16.31 -3.10 -28.64
CA ASP A 232 -15.27 -4.12 -28.67
C ASP A 232 -14.83 -4.64 -27.28
N GLY A 233 -15.40 -4.16 -26.15
CA GLY A 233 -15.04 -4.62 -24.80
C GLY A 233 -13.57 -4.40 -24.40
N GLN A 234 -12.87 -3.48 -25.08
CA GLN A 234 -11.44 -3.18 -24.83
C GLN A 234 -11.28 -2.13 -23.73
N ALA A 235 -10.39 -2.42 -22.77
CA ALA A 235 -9.96 -1.43 -21.78
C ALA A 235 -8.71 -0.72 -22.30
N ALA A 236 -8.84 0.56 -22.68
CA ALA A 236 -7.74 1.37 -23.19
C ALA A 236 -7.22 2.36 -22.16
N LEU A 237 -5.90 2.43 -21.96
CA LEU A 237 -5.23 3.39 -21.09
C LEU A 237 -4.03 4.02 -21.80
N LEU A 238 -3.91 5.33 -21.67
CA LEU A 238 -2.81 6.11 -22.22
C LEU A 238 -2.05 6.83 -21.09
N ASP A 239 -0.71 6.64 -21.05
CA ASP A 239 0.21 7.42 -20.22
C ASP A 239 1.24 8.15 -21.11
N PRO A 240 0.99 9.43 -21.48
CA PRO A 240 1.84 10.20 -22.39
C PRO A 240 3.12 10.77 -21.77
N PHE A 241 3.34 10.59 -20.48
CA PHE A 241 4.54 11.01 -19.75
C PHE A 241 5.01 9.86 -18.83
N CYS A 242 5.19 8.68 -19.41
CA CYS A 242 5.31 7.45 -18.63
C CYS A 242 6.60 7.35 -17.80
N GLY A 243 7.65 8.11 -18.13
CA GLY A 243 8.91 8.02 -17.43
C GLY A 243 9.40 6.57 -17.34
N SER A 244 9.57 6.04 -16.13
CA SER A 244 9.96 4.64 -15.89
C SER A 244 8.81 3.62 -16.00
N GLY A 245 7.62 4.02 -16.48
CA GLY A 245 6.49 3.15 -16.77
C GLY A 245 5.61 2.78 -15.58
N THR A 246 5.74 3.44 -14.44
CA THR A 246 5.08 3.02 -13.18
C THR A 246 3.55 2.92 -13.31
N ILE A 247 2.88 3.92 -13.90
CA ILE A 247 1.41 3.92 -14.06
C ILE A 247 0.98 2.79 -14.99
N ALA A 248 1.63 2.65 -16.15
CA ALA A 248 1.28 1.62 -17.13
C ALA A 248 1.50 0.20 -16.57
N ILE A 249 2.58 -0.02 -15.80
CA ILE A 249 2.87 -1.31 -15.16
C ILE A 249 1.82 -1.64 -14.08
N GLU A 250 1.51 -0.69 -13.19
CA GLU A 250 0.46 -0.90 -12.16
C GLU A 250 -0.90 -1.14 -12.82
N ALA A 251 -1.24 -0.42 -13.92
CA ALA A 251 -2.47 -0.61 -14.66
C ALA A 251 -2.58 -2.02 -15.26
N ALA A 252 -1.52 -2.51 -15.88
CA ALA A 252 -1.47 -3.86 -16.43
C ALA A 252 -1.58 -4.93 -15.33
N GLN A 253 -0.82 -4.78 -14.23
CA GLN A 253 -0.88 -5.71 -13.11
C GLN A 253 -2.26 -5.74 -12.43
N MET A 254 -2.93 -4.58 -12.32
CA MET A 254 -4.31 -4.51 -11.81
C MET A 254 -5.27 -5.26 -12.73
N ALA A 255 -5.23 -4.99 -14.03
CA ALA A 255 -6.10 -5.62 -15.01
C ALA A 255 -5.92 -7.14 -15.09
N LEU A 256 -4.68 -7.60 -14.93
CA LEU A 256 -4.33 -9.03 -14.95
C LEU A 256 -4.48 -9.72 -13.58
N GLY A 257 -5.04 -9.06 -12.57
CA GLY A 257 -5.28 -9.64 -11.25
C GLY A 257 -4.01 -10.06 -10.49
N MET A 258 -2.85 -9.47 -10.82
CA MET A 258 -1.60 -9.76 -10.12
C MET A 258 -1.61 -9.12 -8.74
N ALA A 259 -1.51 -9.90 -7.68
CA ALA A 259 -1.39 -9.35 -6.34
C ALA A 259 -0.03 -8.62 -6.18
N PRO A 260 0.00 -7.39 -5.64
CA PRO A 260 1.24 -6.60 -5.53
C PRO A 260 2.30 -7.20 -4.60
N GLY A 261 1.90 -8.08 -3.70
CA GLY A 261 2.80 -8.83 -2.82
C GLY A 261 3.39 -10.10 -3.44
N LEU A 262 2.91 -10.51 -4.63
CA LEU A 262 3.52 -11.57 -5.42
C LEU A 262 4.70 -10.99 -6.17
N ALA A 263 5.93 -11.16 -5.63
CA ALA A 263 7.13 -10.83 -6.39
C ALA A 263 7.29 -11.81 -7.55
N ILE A 264 7.63 -11.28 -8.75
CA ILE A 264 7.93 -12.12 -9.90
C ILE A 264 9.33 -12.70 -9.71
N GLY A 265 9.41 -14.03 -9.64
CA GLY A 265 10.66 -14.78 -9.53
C GLY A 265 11.23 -15.00 -8.13
N GLN A 266 10.85 -14.21 -7.13
CA GLN A 266 11.19 -14.44 -5.72
C GLN A 266 10.01 -14.04 -4.84
N ALA A 267 9.65 -14.88 -3.89
CA ALA A 267 8.63 -14.53 -2.91
C ALA A 267 9.11 -13.33 -2.07
N ARG A 268 8.29 -12.27 -2.00
CA ARG A 268 8.56 -11.14 -1.11
C ARG A 268 8.60 -11.64 0.34
N HIS A 269 9.61 -11.23 1.08
CA HIS A 269 9.70 -11.51 2.51
C HIS A 269 8.96 -10.41 3.29
N PHE A 270 7.88 -10.78 4.00
CA PHE A 270 7.17 -9.90 4.91
C PHE A 270 7.67 -10.10 6.35
N ALA A 271 7.64 -9.04 7.17
CA ALA A 271 8.11 -9.12 8.56
C ALA A 271 7.32 -10.15 9.39
N PHE A 272 6.01 -10.31 9.13
CA PHE A 272 5.20 -11.31 9.82
C PHE A 272 5.65 -12.76 9.61
N MET A 273 6.44 -13.05 8.58
CA MET A 273 6.95 -14.40 8.32
C MET A 273 8.01 -14.85 9.35
N ALA A 274 8.61 -13.86 10.06
CA ALA A 274 9.55 -14.12 11.14
C ALA A 274 8.85 -14.20 12.53
N TRP A 275 7.53 -14.01 12.61
CA TRP A 275 6.81 -14.05 13.86
C TRP A 275 6.61 -15.50 14.36
N PRO A 276 6.66 -15.74 15.67
CA PRO A 276 6.50 -17.09 16.23
C PRO A 276 5.18 -17.77 15.85
N ASP A 277 4.13 -16.97 15.62
CA ASP A 277 2.80 -17.46 15.29
C ASP A 277 2.52 -17.50 13.77
N PHE A 278 3.54 -17.42 12.91
CA PHE A 278 3.39 -17.48 11.47
C PHE A 278 2.86 -18.82 11.00
N ASP A 279 1.74 -18.79 10.27
CA ASP A 279 1.10 -19.98 9.69
C ASP A 279 1.52 -20.17 8.23
N THR A 280 2.49 -21.04 8.03
CA THR A 280 3.06 -21.35 6.70
C THR A 280 2.07 -22.03 5.76
N VAL A 281 1.15 -22.83 6.32
CA VAL A 281 0.13 -23.57 5.52
C VAL A 281 -0.91 -22.59 4.99
N LEU A 282 -1.45 -21.75 5.87
CA LEU A 282 -2.41 -20.71 5.47
C LEU A 282 -1.78 -19.76 4.44
N TRP A 283 -0.53 -19.34 4.67
CA TRP A 283 0.18 -18.48 3.72
C TRP A 283 0.36 -19.11 2.36
N GLY A 284 0.75 -20.40 2.30
CA GLY A 284 0.88 -21.17 1.07
C GLY A 284 -0.43 -21.21 0.28
N GLN A 285 -1.55 -21.52 0.95
CA GLN A 285 -2.88 -21.52 0.33
C GLN A 285 -3.27 -20.15 -0.25
N MET A 286 -2.93 -19.08 0.44
CA MET A 286 -3.22 -17.71 -0.04
C MET A 286 -2.38 -17.34 -1.28
N LEU A 287 -1.13 -17.77 -1.33
CA LEU A 287 -0.28 -17.59 -2.51
C LEU A 287 -0.82 -18.37 -3.72
N GLU A 288 -1.20 -19.63 -3.54
CA GLU A 288 -1.82 -20.45 -4.58
C GLU A 288 -3.13 -19.83 -5.10
N GLN A 289 -3.98 -19.34 -4.19
CA GLN A 289 -5.20 -18.64 -4.56
C GLN A 289 -4.92 -17.38 -5.39
N ALA A 290 -3.94 -16.56 -4.98
CA ALA A 290 -3.56 -15.34 -5.69
C ALA A 290 -2.98 -15.65 -7.08
N GLN A 291 -2.16 -16.69 -7.21
CA GLN A 291 -1.62 -17.16 -8.49
C GLN A 291 -2.73 -17.70 -9.40
N GLY A 292 -3.68 -18.46 -8.85
CA GLY A 292 -4.83 -18.96 -9.58
C GLY A 292 -5.75 -17.84 -10.09
N GLU A 293 -5.96 -16.78 -9.29
CA GLU A 293 -6.72 -15.62 -9.74
C GLU A 293 -6.00 -14.86 -10.85
N HIS A 294 -4.68 -14.65 -10.72
CA HIS A 294 -3.88 -14.06 -11.79
C HIS A 294 -4.00 -14.86 -13.09
N ALA A 295 -3.85 -16.19 -13.06
CA ALA A 295 -3.96 -17.04 -14.24
C ALA A 295 -5.34 -16.93 -14.91
N ARG A 296 -6.43 -16.88 -14.11
CA ARG A 296 -7.80 -16.69 -14.62
C ARG A 296 -7.99 -15.32 -15.29
N GLN A 297 -7.49 -14.25 -14.66
CA GLN A 297 -7.60 -12.90 -15.22
C GLN A 297 -6.73 -12.73 -16.46
N LEU A 298 -5.54 -13.29 -16.47
CA LEU A 298 -4.66 -13.30 -17.64
C LEU A 298 -5.38 -13.95 -18.84
N ALA A 299 -6.00 -15.11 -18.66
CA ALA A 299 -6.74 -15.80 -19.72
C ALA A 299 -7.94 -14.96 -20.25
N ARG A 300 -8.58 -14.17 -19.40
CA ARG A 300 -9.74 -13.34 -19.76
C ARG A 300 -9.38 -12.02 -20.42
N GLN A 301 -8.31 -11.38 -19.94
CA GLN A 301 -8.00 -9.96 -20.22
C GLN A 301 -6.82 -9.74 -21.17
N ALA A 302 -5.94 -10.74 -21.39
CA ALA A 302 -4.70 -10.55 -22.14
C ALA A 302 -4.92 -9.94 -23.54
N ASN A 303 -6.00 -10.34 -24.23
CA ASN A 303 -6.32 -9.87 -25.58
C ASN A 303 -7.27 -8.63 -25.61
N ARG A 304 -7.74 -8.17 -24.44
CA ARG A 304 -8.65 -7.03 -24.31
C ARG A 304 -7.98 -5.80 -23.73
N LEU A 305 -6.74 -5.95 -23.26
CA LEU A 305 -6.01 -4.90 -22.62
C LEU A 305 -5.19 -4.11 -23.63
N HIS A 306 -5.43 -2.81 -23.71
CA HIS A 306 -4.70 -1.90 -24.58
C HIS A 306 -4.10 -0.78 -23.73
N ILE A 307 -2.83 -0.91 -23.39
CA ILE A 307 -2.10 0.11 -22.61
C ILE A 307 -1.01 0.70 -23.47
N GLU A 308 -1.09 2.00 -23.74
CA GLU A 308 -0.04 2.76 -24.39
C GLU A 308 0.70 3.63 -23.37
N ALA A 309 2.02 3.56 -23.43
CA ALA A 309 2.90 4.37 -22.60
C ALA A 309 3.96 5.04 -23.48
N SER A 310 4.07 6.35 -23.41
CA SER A 310 5.04 7.09 -24.19
C SER A 310 5.79 8.13 -23.38
N ASP A 311 7.01 8.41 -23.83
CA ASP A 311 7.84 9.50 -23.33
C ASP A 311 8.70 10.03 -24.49
N ARG A 312 9.09 11.31 -24.41
CA ARG A 312 10.03 11.90 -25.37
C ARG A 312 11.46 11.39 -25.20
N ASP A 313 11.81 10.95 -23.97
CA ASP A 313 13.13 10.47 -23.60
C ASP A 313 13.28 8.97 -23.92
N ALA A 314 14.25 8.65 -24.77
CA ALA A 314 14.56 7.27 -25.15
C ALA A 314 15.01 6.42 -23.92
N GLY A 315 15.83 6.99 -23.03
CA GLY A 315 16.29 6.30 -21.84
C GLY A 315 15.15 5.99 -20.86
N ALA A 316 14.15 6.87 -20.76
CA ALA A 316 12.94 6.61 -19.99
C ALA A 316 12.17 5.39 -20.56
N ILE A 317 12.00 5.30 -21.88
CA ILE A 317 11.34 4.17 -22.54
C ILE A 317 12.10 2.85 -22.34
N GLU A 318 13.42 2.87 -22.42
CA GLU A 318 14.25 1.68 -22.16
C GLU A 318 14.07 1.20 -20.71
N MET A 319 14.13 2.13 -19.74
CA MET A 319 13.85 1.81 -18.34
C MET A 319 12.44 1.26 -18.14
N ALA A 320 11.42 1.88 -18.76
CA ALA A 320 10.04 1.44 -18.65
C ALA A 320 9.84 0.01 -19.19
N ARG A 321 10.44 -0.32 -20.35
CA ARG A 321 10.43 -1.69 -20.91
C ARG A 321 11.12 -2.69 -19.97
N ALA A 322 12.29 -2.36 -19.45
CA ALA A 322 13.01 -3.22 -18.52
C ALA A 322 12.25 -3.43 -17.22
N ASN A 323 11.59 -2.39 -16.68
CA ASN A 323 10.72 -2.49 -15.51
C ASN A 323 9.48 -3.35 -15.81
N ALA A 324 8.83 -3.17 -16.95
CA ALA A 324 7.66 -3.96 -17.35
C ALA A 324 8.01 -5.44 -17.55
N THR A 325 9.20 -5.75 -18.08
CA THR A 325 9.71 -7.13 -18.20
C THR A 325 9.88 -7.75 -16.84
N ARG A 326 10.55 -7.07 -15.90
CA ARG A 326 10.66 -7.53 -14.51
C ARG A 326 9.32 -7.60 -13.81
N GLY A 327 8.39 -6.70 -14.15
CA GLY A 327 7.01 -6.69 -13.65
C GLY A 327 6.09 -7.74 -14.29
N GLY A 328 6.59 -8.54 -15.24
CA GLY A 328 5.84 -9.63 -15.92
C GLY A 328 4.72 -9.14 -16.84
N VAL A 329 4.74 -7.86 -17.24
CA VAL A 329 3.64 -7.25 -18.03
C VAL A 329 4.08 -6.59 -19.33
N ALA A 330 5.33 -6.78 -19.75
CA ALA A 330 5.88 -6.14 -20.95
C ALA A 330 5.09 -6.46 -22.23
N ALA A 331 4.53 -7.64 -22.33
CA ALA A 331 3.72 -8.07 -23.49
C ALA A 331 2.35 -7.36 -23.58
N HIS A 332 1.91 -6.70 -22.50
CA HIS A 332 0.60 -6.06 -22.39
C HIS A 332 0.67 -4.53 -22.44
N ILE A 333 1.86 -3.95 -22.70
CA ILE A 333 2.07 -2.51 -22.73
C ILE A 333 2.83 -2.14 -24.01
N MET A 334 2.26 -1.22 -24.79
CA MET A 334 2.92 -0.66 -25.98
C MET A 334 3.73 0.57 -25.56
N PHE A 335 5.06 0.42 -25.52
CA PHE A 335 5.96 1.53 -25.25
C PHE A 335 6.43 2.20 -26.53
N SER A 336 6.35 3.52 -26.62
CA SER A 336 6.81 4.28 -27.77
C SER A 336 7.52 5.56 -27.36
N ARG A 337 8.61 5.90 -28.09
CA ARG A 337 9.24 7.22 -27.97
C ARG A 337 8.44 8.23 -28.81
N LYS A 338 7.68 9.09 -28.16
CA LYS A 338 6.88 10.13 -28.85
C LYS A 338 6.85 11.40 -27.99
N PRO A 339 6.94 12.60 -28.60
CA PRO A 339 6.53 13.84 -27.93
C PRO A 339 5.00 13.83 -27.74
N VAL A 340 4.51 14.61 -26.76
CA VAL A 340 3.07 14.71 -26.50
C VAL A 340 2.25 15.14 -27.72
N SER A 341 2.81 15.99 -28.58
CA SER A 341 2.21 16.44 -29.82
C SER A 341 2.06 15.37 -30.92
N GLY A 342 2.76 14.26 -30.77
CA GLY A 342 2.72 13.11 -31.70
C GLY A 342 1.81 11.97 -31.23
N ILE A 343 1.05 12.18 -30.18
CA ILE A 343 0.12 11.18 -29.63
C ILE A 343 -1.16 11.22 -30.47
N VAL A 344 -1.57 10.05 -30.91
CA VAL A 344 -2.89 9.83 -31.55
C VAL A 344 -3.58 8.77 -30.65
N PRO A 345 -4.76 9.08 -30.10
CA PRO A 345 -5.50 8.08 -29.31
C PRO A 345 -5.83 6.87 -30.21
N CYS A 346 -5.65 5.67 -29.65
CA CYS A 346 -5.93 4.43 -30.37
C CYS A 346 -7.42 4.08 -30.42
N CYS A 347 -8.23 4.71 -29.60
CA CYS A 347 -9.63 4.38 -29.35
C CYS A 347 -10.42 5.66 -29.07
N ASP A 348 -11.73 5.63 -29.39
CA ASP A 348 -12.65 6.76 -29.16
C ASP A 348 -12.95 6.97 -27.64
N SER A 349 -12.69 5.98 -26.80
CA SER A 349 -12.93 6.05 -25.35
C SER A 349 -11.87 5.29 -24.57
N GLY A 350 -11.55 5.76 -23.35
CA GLY A 350 -10.55 5.13 -22.48
C GLY A 350 -10.14 6.04 -21.35
N TRP A 351 -9.03 5.69 -20.70
CA TRP A 351 -8.46 6.43 -19.59
C TRP A 351 -7.16 7.09 -20.00
N ILE A 352 -6.98 8.34 -19.60
CA ILE A 352 -5.68 9.01 -19.63
C ILE A 352 -5.26 9.22 -18.17
N VAL A 353 -4.26 8.47 -17.76
CA VAL A 353 -3.69 8.56 -16.39
C VAL A 353 -2.20 8.80 -16.52
N THR A 354 -1.73 9.95 -16.04
CA THR A 354 -0.34 10.35 -16.24
C THR A 354 0.15 11.26 -15.13
N ASN A 355 1.47 11.32 -14.97
CA ASN A 355 2.17 12.21 -14.04
C ASN A 355 3.08 13.16 -14.83
N PRO A 356 2.54 14.25 -15.40
CA PRO A 356 3.30 15.16 -16.24
C PRO A 356 4.38 15.91 -15.45
N PRO A 357 5.45 16.40 -16.08
CA PRO A 357 6.49 17.16 -15.40
C PRO A 357 5.93 18.46 -14.78
N TYR A 358 6.35 18.79 -13.55
CA TYR A 358 5.93 19.97 -12.80
C TYR A 358 7.12 20.59 -12.03
N GLY A 359 7.02 21.90 -11.75
CA GLY A 359 7.98 22.64 -10.94
C GLY A 359 9.40 22.66 -11.52
N LEU A 360 10.42 22.54 -10.63
CA LEU A 360 11.84 22.63 -10.96
C LEU A 360 12.42 21.48 -11.82
N ARG A 361 11.60 20.53 -12.24
CA ARG A 361 12.02 19.42 -13.11
C ARG A 361 12.11 19.78 -14.58
N VAL A 362 11.62 20.95 -14.96
CA VAL A 362 11.75 21.48 -16.31
C VAL A 362 12.89 22.50 -16.27
N SER A 363 13.90 22.32 -17.13
CA SER A 363 14.97 23.32 -17.27
C SER A 363 14.36 24.69 -17.58
N ALA A 364 14.99 25.75 -17.10
CA ALA A 364 14.48 27.14 -17.20
C ALA A 364 14.13 27.59 -18.62
N ASP A 365 14.58 26.88 -19.65
CA ASP A 365 14.37 27.17 -21.06
C ASP A 365 13.10 26.56 -21.67
N HIS A 366 12.35 25.76 -20.91
CA HIS A 366 11.12 25.12 -21.44
C HIS A 366 9.90 25.57 -20.64
N ASP A 367 9.06 26.37 -21.29
CA ASP A 367 7.78 26.80 -20.74
C ASP A 367 6.82 25.60 -20.58
N VAL A 368 6.63 25.17 -19.32
CA VAL A 368 5.69 24.12 -18.94
C VAL A 368 4.28 24.42 -19.47
N ARG A 369 3.91 25.70 -19.63
CA ARG A 369 2.61 26.11 -20.18
C ARG A 369 2.42 25.64 -21.61
N ASN A 370 3.47 25.71 -22.44
CA ASN A 370 3.41 25.24 -23.83
C ASN A 370 3.20 23.73 -23.87
N LEU A 371 3.86 22.96 -22.96
CA LEU A 371 3.67 21.53 -22.85
C LEU A 371 2.21 21.18 -22.50
N TYR A 372 1.64 21.86 -21.48
CA TYR A 372 0.25 21.64 -21.09
C TYR A 372 -0.74 22.12 -22.16
N ALA A 373 -0.44 23.20 -22.88
CA ALA A 373 -1.26 23.64 -24.01
C ALA A 373 -1.29 22.60 -25.13
N GLN A 374 -0.12 22.07 -25.52
CA GLN A 374 -0.03 20.97 -26.51
C GLN A 374 -0.78 19.71 -26.04
N PHE A 375 -0.62 19.32 -24.76
CA PHE A 375 -1.36 18.21 -24.21
C PHE A 375 -2.87 18.45 -24.25
N GLY A 376 -3.32 19.66 -23.90
CA GLY A 376 -4.73 20.05 -24.00
C GLY A 376 -5.28 20.04 -25.44
N HIS A 377 -4.46 20.27 -26.46
CA HIS A 377 -4.86 20.11 -27.86
C HIS A 377 -5.05 18.64 -28.22
N VAL A 378 -4.13 17.75 -27.82
CA VAL A 378 -4.25 16.30 -28.06
C VAL A 378 -5.51 15.71 -27.40
N LEU A 379 -5.90 16.21 -26.22
CA LEU A 379 -7.11 15.74 -25.52
C LEU A 379 -8.43 16.19 -26.14
N ARG A 380 -8.41 17.17 -27.07
CA ARG A 380 -9.61 17.71 -27.73
C ARG A 380 -9.76 17.24 -29.15
N ALA A 381 -8.72 16.66 -29.72
CA ALA A 381 -8.74 16.10 -31.08
C ALA A 381 -9.34 14.69 -31.09
#